data_9d32dba82da75a74d7a760133e6bc96f
#
_entry.id   9d32dba82da75a74d7a760133e6bc96f
#
_cell.length_a   1.000
_cell.length_b   1.000
_cell.length_c   1.000
_cell.angle_alpha   90.00
_cell.angle_beta   90.00
_cell.angle_gamma   90.00
#
_symmetry.space_group_name_H-M   'P 1'
#
loop_
_entity.id
_entity.type
_entity.pdbx_description
1 polymer ?
#
loop_
_entity_poly.entity_id
_entity_poly.type
_entity_poly.pdbx_seq_one_letter_code
_entity_poly.pdbx_strand_id
1 'polypeptide(L)'
;MSRNHGFSWHRRSKSCVATFSAFEADLLRSLAGQLIELLRNEEATPHTTDDLEALLDFSGPTTEPDDPVLARLFPTAYPEDEEAAADFRRFTEASLRNGKADAAALVIDTLEEAGLPDAPEDGLYVDVELDRESAQVWLRAFTDMRLAIGTRLEVEEGDEEFWHELPEDDPRGPVHDIYNWLAFLQETLVESLMG
;
A
#
# COMPACT_ATOMS: atom_id res chain seq x y z
N MET A 1 23.83 -9.53 -11.23
CA MET A 1 22.89 -10.44 -10.57
C MET A 1 22.46 -9.77 -9.26
N SER A 2 21.36 -9.06 -9.30
CA SER A 2 20.77 -8.49 -8.06
C SER A 2 20.38 -9.65 -7.15
N ARG A 3 21.00 -9.74 -5.98
CA ARG A 3 20.53 -10.64 -4.95
C ARG A 3 19.33 -9.93 -4.32
N ASN A 4 18.13 -10.25 -4.79
CA ASN A 4 16.91 -9.79 -4.18
C ASN A 4 16.79 -10.48 -2.81
N HIS A 5 17.38 -9.87 -1.80
CA HIS A 5 17.29 -10.31 -0.43
C HIS A 5 16.12 -9.53 0.19
N GLY A 6 15.02 -10.22 0.40
CA GLY A 6 13.93 -9.70 1.21
C GLY A 6 14.39 -9.36 2.64
N PHE A 7 13.46 -9.14 3.52
CA PHE A 7 13.77 -8.84 4.91
C PHE A 7 14.36 -10.05 5.65
N SER A 8 15.23 -9.77 6.61
CA SER A 8 15.79 -10.76 7.53
C SER A 8 15.90 -10.18 8.94
N TRP A 9 15.76 -11.06 9.96
CA TRP A 9 15.90 -10.64 11.36
C TRP A 9 17.37 -10.46 11.76
N HIS A 10 17.73 -9.25 12.18
CA HIS A 10 19.06 -8.98 12.70
C HIS A 10 19.07 -9.07 14.24
N ARG A 11 19.64 -10.16 14.77
CA ARG A 11 19.59 -10.48 16.21
C ARG A 11 20.23 -9.43 17.11
N ARG A 12 21.25 -8.72 16.65
CA ARG A 12 22.02 -7.77 17.45
C ARG A 12 21.24 -6.47 17.68
N SER A 13 20.65 -5.92 16.65
CA SER A 13 19.80 -4.72 16.73
C SER A 13 18.36 -5.04 17.09
N LYS A 14 17.94 -6.32 17.01
CA LYS A 14 16.54 -6.75 17.20
C LYS A 14 15.59 -6.07 16.23
N SER A 15 15.98 -5.99 14.98
CA SER A 15 15.29 -5.32 13.89
C SER A 15 15.18 -6.21 12.67
N CYS A 16 14.24 -5.89 11.78
CA CYS A 16 14.15 -6.44 10.44
C CYS A 16 15.00 -5.56 9.52
N VAL A 17 15.90 -6.18 8.76
CA VAL A 17 16.80 -5.48 7.84
C VAL A 17 16.59 -5.94 6.41
N ALA A 18 16.65 -5.02 5.46
CA ALA A 18 16.67 -5.28 4.02
C ALA A 18 17.57 -4.29 3.31
N THR A 19 18.17 -4.71 2.21
CA THR A 19 18.96 -3.85 1.32
C THR A 19 18.29 -3.80 -0.03
N PHE A 20 17.92 -2.60 -0.48
CA PHE A 20 17.30 -2.34 -1.77
C PHE A 20 18.32 -1.65 -2.69
N SER A 21 18.28 -1.94 -3.99
CA SER A 21 18.89 -1.03 -4.96
C SER A 21 18.13 0.31 -4.93
N ALA A 22 18.78 1.40 -5.34
CA ALA A 22 18.13 2.71 -5.39
C ALA A 22 16.86 2.70 -6.27
N PHE A 23 16.82 1.89 -7.34
CA PHE A 23 15.65 1.74 -8.20
C PHE A 23 14.50 0.98 -7.50
N GLU A 24 14.78 -0.07 -6.73
CA GLU A 24 13.78 -0.78 -5.94
C GLU A 24 13.21 0.11 -4.84
N ALA A 25 14.06 0.88 -4.15
CA ALA A 25 13.65 1.83 -3.12
C ALA A 25 12.81 2.97 -3.72
N ASP A 26 13.18 3.51 -4.89
CA ASP A 26 12.41 4.54 -5.60
C ASP A 26 11.06 4.01 -6.09
N LEU A 27 11.00 2.77 -6.55
CA LEU A 27 9.75 2.10 -6.89
C LEU A 27 8.81 2.00 -5.68
N LEU A 28 9.31 1.59 -4.51
CA LEU A 28 8.52 1.55 -3.26
C LEU A 28 8.03 2.94 -2.88
N ARG A 29 8.91 3.97 -2.95
CA ARG A 29 8.54 5.36 -2.69
C ARG A 29 7.43 5.84 -3.63
N SER A 30 7.55 5.53 -4.93
CA SER A 30 6.56 5.89 -5.95
C SER A 30 5.20 5.22 -5.70
N LEU A 31 5.18 3.91 -5.39
CA LEU A 31 3.95 3.17 -5.10
C LEU A 31 3.26 3.70 -3.84
N ALA A 32 4.02 3.96 -2.78
CA ALA A 32 3.49 4.55 -1.55
C ALA A 32 2.91 5.96 -1.79
N GLY A 33 3.60 6.79 -2.59
CA GLY A 33 3.12 8.12 -2.99
C GLY A 33 1.81 8.06 -3.78
N GLN A 34 1.71 7.15 -4.76
CA GLN A 34 0.48 6.95 -5.55
C GLN A 34 -0.68 6.46 -4.67
N LEU A 35 -0.41 5.60 -3.68
CA LEU A 35 -1.43 5.16 -2.73
C LEU A 35 -1.93 6.33 -1.88
N ILE A 36 -1.04 7.21 -1.39
CA ILE A 36 -1.42 8.41 -0.62
C ILE A 36 -2.28 9.34 -1.49
N GLU A 37 -1.89 9.57 -2.74
CA GLU A 37 -2.67 10.40 -3.66
C GLU A 37 -4.08 9.83 -3.88
N LEU A 38 -4.19 8.51 -4.12
CA LEU A 38 -5.46 7.83 -4.28
C LEU A 38 -6.36 8.00 -3.04
N LEU A 39 -5.79 7.81 -1.84
CA LEU A 39 -6.52 7.93 -0.58
C LEU A 39 -7.02 9.36 -0.32
N ARG A 40 -6.30 10.38 -0.77
CA ARG A 40 -6.64 11.79 -0.57
C ARG A 40 -7.60 12.35 -1.61
N ASN A 41 -7.56 11.85 -2.85
CA ASN A 41 -8.32 12.45 -3.97
C ASN A 41 -9.85 12.38 -3.79
N GLU A 42 -10.40 11.38 -3.08
CA GLU A 42 -11.83 11.30 -2.80
C GLU A 42 -12.27 12.06 -1.54
N GLU A 43 -11.35 12.41 -0.63
CA GLU A 43 -11.69 13.27 0.53
C GLU A 43 -12.10 14.68 0.12
N ALA A 44 -11.73 15.12 -1.08
CA ALA A 44 -12.00 16.47 -1.57
C ALA A 44 -13.37 16.66 -2.25
N THR A 45 -14.21 15.61 -2.34
CA THR A 45 -15.53 15.72 -2.93
C THR A 45 -16.54 16.07 -1.84
N PRO A 46 -17.05 17.32 -1.79
CA PRO A 46 -18.08 17.68 -0.81
C PRO A 46 -19.36 16.88 -1.08
N HIS A 47 -19.89 16.25 -0.04
CA HIS A 47 -21.11 15.42 -0.11
C HIS A 47 -22.39 16.24 -0.23
N THR A 48 -22.29 17.58 -0.18
CA THR A 48 -23.41 18.49 -0.31
C THR A 48 -23.11 19.60 -1.32
N THR A 49 -24.15 20.10 -2.00
CA THR A 49 -24.08 21.23 -2.93
C THR A 49 -24.28 22.59 -2.26
N ASP A 50 -24.53 22.61 -0.95
CA ASP A 50 -24.68 23.83 -0.16
C ASP A 50 -23.37 24.11 0.58
N ASP A 51 -22.75 25.24 0.26
CA ASP A 51 -21.47 25.66 0.84
C ASP A 51 -21.50 25.82 2.36
N LEU A 52 -22.67 26.20 2.93
CA LEU A 52 -22.82 26.34 4.38
C LEU A 52 -23.01 24.99 5.06
N GLU A 53 -23.75 24.09 4.45
CA GLU A 53 -23.96 22.73 4.93
C GLU A 53 -22.66 21.91 4.83
N ALA A 54 -21.88 22.11 3.76
CA ALA A 54 -20.55 21.51 3.61
C ALA A 54 -19.56 21.95 4.69
N LEU A 55 -19.64 23.21 5.15
CA LEU A 55 -18.81 23.72 6.25
C LEU A 55 -19.24 23.19 7.64
N LEU A 56 -20.47 22.72 7.76
CA LEU A 56 -21.04 22.17 8.99
C LEU A 56 -21.18 20.63 8.94
N ASP A 57 -20.91 20.05 7.78
CA ASP A 57 -20.93 18.59 7.61
C ASP A 57 -19.63 17.99 8.13
N PHE A 58 -19.65 17.57 9.39
CA PHE A 58 -18.57 16.79 10.02
C PHE A 58 -18.74 15.28 9.79
N SER A 59 -19.71 14.87 8.98
CA SER A 59 -19.95 13.46 8.67
C SER A 59 -19.10 13.04 7.46
N GLY A 60 -18.45 11.88 7.59
CA GLY A 60 -17.74 11.24 6.48
C GLY A 60 -18.69 10.62 5.45
N PRO A 61 -18.15 9.96 4.42
CA PRO A 61 -18.94 9.31 3.39
C PRO A 61 -19.84 8.21 3.97
N THR A 62 -21.05 8.09 3.41
CA THR A 62 -22.04 7.07 3.80
C THR A 62 -22.18 5.96 2.77
N THR A 63 -21.66 6.17 1.54
CA THR A 63 -21.71 5.23 0.43
C THR A 63 -20.35 4.63 0.15
N GLU A 64 -20.34 3.44 -0.47
CA GLU A 64 -19.12 2.80 -0.92
C GLU A 64 -18.45 3.66 -2.02
N PRO A 65 -17.10 3.75 -2.04
CA PRO A 65 -16.38 4.46 -3.08
C PRO A 65 -16.67 3.91 -4.48
N ASP A 66 -16.76 4.79 -5.49
CA ASP A 66 -16.94 4.40 -6.90
C ASP A 66 -15.67 3.78 -7.49
N ASP A 67 -14.48 4.17 -7.01
CA ASP A 67 -13.22 3.58 -7.45
C ASP A 67 -13.08 2.15 -6.89
N PRO A 68 -12.90 1.12 -7.74
CA PRO A 68 -12.84 -0.27 -7.30
C PRO A 68 -11.67 -0.57 -6.35
N VAL A 69 -10.57 0.18 -6.44
CA VAL A 69 -9.45 0.05 -5.49
C VAL A 69 -9.85 0.57 -4.12
N LEU A 70 -10.49 1.73 -4.06
CA LEU A 70 -10.97 2.28 -2.79
C LEU A 70 -12.07 1.41 -2.19
N ALA A 71 -13.01 0.88 -3.00
CA ALA A 71 -14.00 -0.09 -2.53
C ALA A 71 -13.33 -1.34 -1.92
N ARG A 72 -12.22 -1.79 -2.52
CA ARG A 72 -11.45 -2.93 -1.99
C ARG A 72 -10.68 -2.59 -0.71
N LEU A 73 -10.15 -1.36 -0.59
CA LEU A 73 -9.46 -0.87 0.60
C LEU A 73 -10.41 -0.55 1.76
N PHE A 74 -11.67 -0.21 1.46
CA PHE A 74 -12.72 0.16 2.41
C PHE A 74 -14.00 -0.66 2.16
N PRO A 75 -13.95 -1.99 2.36
CA PRO A 75 -15.11 -2.85 2.10
C PRO A 75 -16.26 -2.54 3.05
N THR A 76 -17.46 -2.85 2.61
CA THR A 76 -18.69 -2.68 3.42
C THR A 76 -18.65 -3.61 4.64
N ALA A 77 -18.74 -3.03 5.84
CA ALA A 77 -18.61 -3.76 7.10
C ALA A 77 -19.85 -4.61 7.43
N TYR A 78 -21.04 -4.16 7.01
CA TYR A 78 -22.32 -4.81 7.27
C TYR A 78 -23.10 -5.02 5.97
N PRO A 79 -22.79 -6.08 5.17
CA PRO A 79 -23.40 -6.27 3.84
C PRO A 79 -24.92 -6.48 3.85
N GLU A 80 -25.45 -6.95 4.97
CA GLU A 80 -26.88 -7.27 5.17
C GLU A 80 -27.68 -6.09 5.78
N ASP A 81 -27.01 -4.99 6.18
CA ASP A 81 -27.61 -3.85 6.89
C ASP A 81 -27.02 -2.52 6.36
N GLU A 82 -27.74 -1.92 5.41
CA GLU A 82 -27.31 -0.67 4.76
C GLU A 82 -27.17 0.51 5.72
N GLU A 83 -28.07 0.61 6.73
CA GLU A 83 -28.04 1.70 7.70
C GLU A 83 -26.84 1.57 8.64
N ALA A 84 -26.57 0.36 9.15
CA ALA A 84 -25.41 0.09 9.97
C ALA A 84 -24.10 0.26 9.18
N ALA A 85 -24.08 -0.14 7.90
CA ALA A 85 -22.93 0.03 7.00
C ALA A 85 -22.63 1.52 6.76
N ALA A 86 -23.66 2.32 6.48
CA ALA A 86 -23.53 3.76 6.26
C ALA A 86 -23.02 4.49 7.52
N ASP A 87 -23.60 4.15 8.68
CA ASP A 87 -23.17 4.72 9.96
C ASP A 87 -21.73 4.35 10.31
N PHE A 88 -21.36 3.07 10.15
CA PHE A 88 -19.98 2.63 10.37
C PHE A 88 -19.00 3.38 9.48
N ARG A 89 -19.29 3.47 8.18
CA ARG A 89 -18.47 4.18 7.19
C ARG A 89 -18.31 5.65 7.58
N ARG A 90 -19.41 6.34 7.85
CA ARG A 90 -19.42 7.75 8.24
C ARG A 90 -18.48 8.07 9.41
N PHE A 91 -18.43 7.19 10.42
CA PHE A 91 -17.62 7.42 11.62
C PHE A 91 -16.18 6.89 11.54
N THR A 92 -15.89 5.97 10.62
CA THR A 92 -14.59 5.27 10.63
C THR A 92 -13.74 5.49 9.39
N GLU A 93 -14.33 5.77 8.22
CA GLU A 93 -13.59 5.80 6.96
C GLU A 93 -12.49 6.85 6.94
N ALA A 94 -12.73 8.07 7.43
CA ALA A 94 -11.70 9.11 7.50
C ALA A 94 -10.49 8.68 8.34
N SER A 95 -10.73 8.06 9.50
CA SER A 95 -9.65 7.53 10.35
C SER A 95 -8.89 6.38 9.70
N LEU A 96 -9.60 5.48 8.98
CA LEU A 96 -8.97 4.38 8.24
C LEU A 96 -8.14 4.90 7.06
N ARG A 97 -8.62 5.91 6.32
CA ARG A 97 -7.87 6.58 5.24
C ARG A 97 -6.58 7.19 5.77
N ASN A 98 -6.67 7.96 6.84
CA ASN A 98 -5.50 8.56 7.49
C ASN A 98 -4.51 7.50 7.93
N GLY A 99 -4.95 6.45 8.61
CA GLY A 99 -4.07 5.37 9.06
C GLY A 99 -3.35 4.62 7.92
N LYS A 100 -4.02 4.46 6.76
CA LYS A 100 -3.40 3.89 5.55
C LYS A 100 -2.40 4.86 4.91
N ALA A 101 -2.75 6.14 4.82
CA ALA A 101 -1.86 7.18 4.29
C ALA A 101 -0.62 7.34 5.19
N ASP A 102 -0.77 7.34 6.51
CA ASP A 102 0.33 7.40 7.46
C ASP A 102 1.26 6.18 7.35
N ALA A 103 0.69 4.98 7.13
CA ALA A 103 1.48 3.78 6.91
C ALA A 103 2.31 3.86 5.61
N ALA A 104 1.74 4.38 4.52
CA ALA A 104 2.46 4.59 3.27
C ALA A 104 3.51 5.72 3.42
N ALA A 105 3.21 6.78 4.15
CA ALA A 105 4.15 7.86 4.43
C ALA A 105 5.37 7.36 5.21
N LEU A 106 5.17 6.49 6.21
CA LEU A 106 6.30 5.89 6.96
C LEU A 106 7.25 5.10 6.05
N VAL A 107 6.73 4.43 5.00
CA VAL A 107 7.61 3.75 4.01
C VAL A 107 8.49 4.77 3.30
N ILE A 108 7.92 5.88 2.84
CA ILE A 108 8.66 6.97 2.18
C ILE A 108 9.71 7.55 3.11
N ASP A 109 9.29 7.98 4.31
CA ASP A 109 10.19 8.60 5.30
C ASP A 109 11.37 7.67 5.65
N THR A 110 11.08 6.38 5.86
CA THR A 110 12.13 5.39 6.16
C THR A 110 13.15 5.24 5.03
N LEU A 111 12.70 5.23 3.76
CA LEU A 111 13.59 5.12 2.60
C LEU A 111 14.45 6.38 2.42
N GLU A 112 13.87 7.56 2.62
CA GLU A 112 14.57 8.84 2.55
C GLU A 112 15.58 8.99 3.69
N GLU A 113 15.22 8.63 4.92
CA GLU A 113 16.13 8.62 6.08
C GLU A 113 17.28 7.61 5.90
N ALA A 114 17.03 6.50 5.20
CA ALA A 114 18.06 5.52 4.83
C ALA A 114 18.97 5.99 3.68
N GLY A 115 18.75 7.20 3.14
CA GLY A 115 19.60 7.84 2.16
C GLY A 115 19.19 7.62 0.70
N LEU A 116 17.92 7.30 0.43
CA LEU A 116 17.40 7.28 -0.93
C LEU A 116 17.47 8.68 -1.56
N PRO A 117 18.16 8.87 -2.69
CA PRO A 117 18.25 10.17 -3.36
C PRO A 117 16.95 10.51 -4.11
N ASP A 118 16.81 11.79 -4.50
CA ASP A 118 15.68 12.26 -5.32
C ASP A 118 15.58 11.52 -6.65
N ALA A 119 16.74 11.21 -7.26
CA ALA A 119 16.83 10.39 -8.46
C ALA A 119 17.68 9.14 -8.20
N PRO A 120 17.20 7.94 -8.55
CA PRO A 120 17.93 6.72 -8.32
C PRO A 120 19.20 6.65 -9.19
N GLU A 121 20.29 6.14 -8.61
CA GLU A 121 21.58 5.97 -9.27
C GLU A 121 21.97 4.50 -9.32
N ASP A 122 22.62 4.10 -10.44
CA ASP A 122 23.14 2.74 -10.61
C ASP A 122 24.22 2.44 -9.57
N GLY A 123 24.12 1.25 -8.96
CA GLY A 123 25.10 0.77 -7.99
C GLY A 123 24.95 1.35 -6.59
N LEU A 124 23.98 2.24 -6.37
CA LEU A 124 23.60 2.70 -5.04
C LEU A 124 22.62 1.72 -4.39
N TYR A 125 22.84 1.46 -3.11
CA TYR A 125 21.97 0.62 -2.29
C TYR A 125 21.50 1.39 -1.06
N VAL A 126 20.28 1.10 -0.65
CA VAL A 126 19.62 1.69 0.53
C VAL A 126 19.40 0.59 1.55
N ASP A 127 20.02 0.73 2.73
CA ASP A 127 19.89 -0.21 3.84
C ASP A 127 18.77 0.26 4.77
N VAL A 128 17.70 -0.53 4.84
CA VAL A 128 16.53 -0.27 5.69
C VAL A 128 16.62 -1.13 6.93
N GLU A 129 16.41 -0.50 8.08
CA GLU A 129 16.32 -1.16 9.38
C GLU A 129 15.01 -0.78 10.08
N LEU A 130 14.16 -1.77 10.34
CA LEU A 130 12.84 -1.58 10.94
C LEU A 130 12.81 -2.25 12.31
N ASP A 131 12.40 -1.50 13.32
CA ASP A 131 11.99 -2.10 14.58
C ASP A 131 10.67 -2.88 14.39
N ARG A 132 10.21 -3.56 15.43
CA ARG A 132 9.01 -4.41 15.33
C ARG A 132 7.74 -3.62 15.02
N GLU A 133 7.63 -2.39 15.50
CA GLU A 133 6.47 -1.52 15.28
C GLU A 133 6.45 -1.01 13.84
N SER A 134 7.55 -0.45 13.37
CA SER A 134 7.72 0.00 11.98
C SER A 134 7.53 -1.14 10.98
N ALA A 135 8.04 -2.34 11.28
CA ALA A 135 7.85 -3.52 10.45
C ALA A 135 6.37 -3.90 10.30
N GLN A 136 5.56 -3.79 11.37
CA GLN A 136 4.11 -4.00 11.30
C GLN A 136 3.40 -2.93 10.46
N VAL A 137 3.88 -1.68 10.50
CA VAL A 137 3.34 -0.60 9.65
C VAL A 137 3.67 -0.88 8.19
N TRP A 138 4.90 -1.29 7.88
CA TRP A 138 5.32 -1.67 6.53
C TRP A 138 4.48 -2.84 5.97
N LEU A 139 4.16 -3.85 6.78
CA LEU A 139 3.28 -4.95 6.38
C LEU A 139 1.89 -4.46 5.97
N ARG A 140 1.33 -3.47 6.69
CA ARG A 140 0.05 -2.86 6.31
C ARG A 140 0.16 -2.10 5.00
N ALA A 141 1.22 -1.31 4.82
CA ALA A 141 1.46 -0.59 3.57
C ALA A 141 1.63 -1.54 2.38
N PHE A 142 2.39 -2.63 2.52
CA PHE A 142 2.51 -3.66 1.48
C PHE A 142 1.17 -4.32 1.15
N THR A 143 0.35 -4.61 2.16
CA THR A 143 -1.00 -5.15 1.94
C THR A 143 -1.85 -4.19 1.12
N ASP A 144 -1.86 -2.91 1.47
CA ASP A 144 -2.66 -1.90 0.77
C ASP A 144 -2.16 -1.68 -0.67
N MET A 145 -0.85 -1.59 -0.90
CA MET A 145 -0.27 -1.49 -2.24
C MET A 145 -0.59 -2.73 -3.10
N ARG A 146 -0.49 -3.94 -2.53
CA ARG A 146 -0.85 -5.17 -3.24
C ARG A 146 -2.33 -5.25 -3.57
N LEU A 147 -3.22 -4.87 -2.65
CA LEU A 147 -4.65 -4.79 -2.91
C LEU A 147 -4.95 -3.81 -4.05
N ALA A 148 -4.29 -2.64 -4.06
CA ALA A 148 -4.47 -1.65 -5.11
C ALA A 148 -4.03 -2.20 -6.48
N ILE A 149 -2.83 -2.77 -6.59
CA ILE A 149 -2.29 -3.32 -7.84
C ILE A 149 -3.12 -4.53 -8.29
N GLY A 150 -3.40 -5.48 -7.38
CA GLY A 150 -4.17 -6.69 -7.70
C GLY A 150 -5.58 -6.38 -8.20
N THR A 151 -6.24 -5.34 -7.63
CA THR A 151 -7.54 -4.87 -8.11
C THR A 151 -7.45 -4.27 -9.51
N ARG A 152 -6.41 -3.47 -9.80
CA ARG A 152 -6.20 -2.88 -11.14
C ARG A 152 -5.86 -3.91 -12.21
N LEU A 153 -5.17 -4.98 -11.83
CA LEU A 153 -4.82 -6.09 -12.70
C LEU A 153 -5.93 -7.14 -12.80
N GLU A 154 -6.97 -7.04 -11.97
CA GLU A 154 -8.03 -8.05 -11.83
C GLU A 154 -7.47 -9.45 -11.50
N VAL A 155 -6.47 -9.50 -10.59
CA VAL A 155 -5.87 -10.76 -10.13
C VAL A 155 -6.90 -11.57 -9.34
N GLU A 156 -7.08 -12.83 -9.74
CA GLU A 156 -7.99 -13.78 -9.10
C GLU A 156 -7.25 -15.01 -8.57
N GLU A 157 -7.89 -15.74 -7.67
CA GLU A 157 -7.34 -17.00 -7.17
C GLU A 157 -7.37 -18.07 -8.26
N GLY A 158 -6.21 -18.68 -8.55
CA GLY A 158 -6.09 -19.74 -9.55
C GLY A 158 -5.82 -19.26 -10.97
N ASP A 159 -5.47 -17.98 -11.16
CA ASP A 159 -5.13 -17.39 -12.46
C ASP A 159 -3.63 -17.45 -12.81
N GLU A 160 -2.83 -18.24 -12.08
CA GLU A 160 -1.38 -18.34 -12.28
C GLU A 160 -1.01 -18.76 -13.71
N GLU A 161 -1.80 -19.66 -14.33
CA GLU A 161 -1.56 -20.10 -15.71
C GLU A 161 -1.77 -18.94 -16.70
N PHE A 162 -2.80 -18.14 -16.50
CA PHE A 162 -3.05 -16.94 -17.30
C PHE A 162 -1.85 -15.97 -17.27
N TRP A 163 -1.29 -15.70 -16.10
CA TRP A 163 -0.14 -14.80 -15.94
C TRP A 163 1.15 -15.37 -16.53
N HIS A 164 1.32 -16.69 -16.52
CA HIS A 164 2.45 -17.36 -17.15
C HIS A 164 2.37 -17.39 -18.69
N GLU A 165 1.17 -17.35 -19.25
CA GLU A 165 0.94 -17.39 -20.70
C GLU A 165 0.85 -16.00 -21.33
N LEU A 166 1.01 -14.91 -20.54
CA LEU A 166 0.98 -13.56 -21.10
C LEU A 166 2.09 -13.36 -22.14
N PRO A 167 1.78 -12.69 -23.27
CA PRO A 167 2.79 -12.27 -24.21
C PRO A 167 3.87 -11.39 -23.56
N GLU A 168 5.13 -11.53 -24.00
CA GLU A 168 6.26 -10.75 -23.46
C GLU A 168 6.08 -9.22 -23.60
N ASP A 169 5.25 -8.76 -24.55
CA ASP A 169 4.95 -7.37 -24.83
C ASP A 169 3.64 -6.88 -24.14
N ASP A 170 2.98 -7.72 -23.36
CA ASP A 170 1.80 -7.31 -22.59
C ASP A 170 2.18 -6.37 -21.44
N PRO A 171 1.63 -5.12 -21.41
CA PRO A 171 2.00 -4.14 -20.40
C PRO A 171 1.62 -4.54 -18.97
N ARG A 172 0.77 -5.54 -18.77
CA ARG A 172 0.37 -6.06 -17.46
C ARG A 172 1.47 -6.92 -16.82
N GLY A 173 2.31 -7.58 -17.64
CA GLY A 173 3.39 -8.45 -17.17
C GLY A 173 4.31 -7.77 -16.16
N PRO A 174 4.96 -6.64 -16.49
CA PRO A 174 5.82 -5.91 -15.55
C PRO A 174 5.10 -5.45 -14.27
N VAL A 175 3.81 -5.11 -14.36
CA VAL A 175 3.02 -4.71 -13.18
C VAL A 175 2.71 -5.91 -12.29
N HIS A 176 2.45 -7.08 -12.90
CA HIS A 176 2.27 -8.33 -12.16
C HIS A 176 3.59 -8.78 -11.49
N ASP A 177 4.74 -8.55 -12.12
CA ASP A 177 6.04 -8.80 -11.48
C ASP A 177 6.24 -7.95 -10.23
N ILE A 178 5.83 -6.67 -10.27
CA ILE A 178 5.84 -5.78 -9.10
C ILE A 178 4.90 -6.32 -8.01
N TYR A 179 3.70 -6.79 -8.37
CA TYR A 179 2.75 -7.39 -7.43
C TYR A 179 3.35 -8.62 -6.71
N ASN A 180 4.03 -9.50 -7.45
CA ASN A 180 4.70 -10.67 -6.91
C ASN A 180 5.92 -10.30 -6.06
N TRP A 181 6.67 -9.27 -6.47
CA TRP A 181 7.80 -8.77 -5.68
C TRP A 181 7.34 -8.19 -4.33
N LEU A 182 6.27 -7.43 -4.30
CA LEU A 182 5.68 -6.95 -3.03
C LEU A 182 5.19 -8.12 -2.17
N ALA A 183 4.66 -9.20 -2.76
CA ALA A 183 4.29 -10.41 -2.03
C ALA A 183 5.50 -11.05 -1.37
N PHE A 184 6.61 -11.18 -2.10
CA PHE A 184 7.88 -11.70 -1.59
C PHE A 184 8.43 -10.83 -0.44
N LEU A 185 8.41 -9.50 -0.57
CA LEU A 185 8.84 -8.59 0.48
C LEU A 185 7.97 -8.75 1.74
N GLN A 186 6.67 -8.85 1.56
CA GLN A 186 5.72 -9.05 2.66
C GLN A 186 5.95 -10.38 3.38
N GLU A 187 6.13 -11.47 2.64
CA GLU A 187 6.40 -12.80 3.18
C GLU A 187 7.69 -12.82 4.01
N THR A 188 8.79 -12.34 3.44
CA THR A 188 10.08 -12.29 4.14
C THR A 188 10.05 -11.39 5.37
N LEU A 189 9.28 -10.30 5.36
CA LEU A 189 9.09 -9.42 6.52
C LEU A 189 8.29 -10.14 7.62
N VAL A 190 7.25 -10.90 7.27
CA VAL A 190 6.50 -11.73 8.24
C VAL A 190 7.42 -12.78 8.85
N GLU A 191 8.19 -13.52 8.03
CA GLU A 191 9.13 -14.52 8.50
C GLU A 191 10.18 -13.93 9.46
N SER A 192 10.70 -12.74 9.14
CA SER A 192 11.67 -12.05 9.99
C SER A 192 11.09 -11.63 11.34
N LEU A 193 9.79 -11.32 11.42
CA LEU A 193 9.11 -10.98 12.68
C LEU A 193 8.79 -12.19 13.55
N MET A 194 8.74 -13.39 12.96
CA MET A 194 8.45 -14.65 13.66
C MET A 194 9.71 -15.33 14.22
N GLY A 195 10.92 -14.96 13.74
CA GLY A 195 12.22 -15.50 14.16
C GLY A 195 12.83 -14.74 15.28
#